data_5f8cb33d4cfbd1faee9aa10234718abb
#
_entry.id   5f8cb33d4cfbd1faee9aa10234718abb
#
_cell.length_a   1.000
_cell.length_b   1.000
_cell.length_c   1.000
_cell.angle_alpha   90.00
_cell.angle_beta   90.00
_cell.angle_gamma   90.00
#
_symmetry.space_group_name_H-M   'P 1'
#
loop_
_entity.id
_entity.type
_entity.pdbx_description
1 polymer ?
#
loop_
_entity_poly.entity_id
_entity_poly.type
_entity_poly.pdbx_seq_one_letter_code
_entity_poly.pdbx_strand_id
1 'polypeptide(L)'
;KDRTDAYKAESADQNLTTEQKTTLSLRAYAMDDTIGKFGLESAMEDYLRGTNGIMTTTTASDGTKTSEITREPVDGDTVILTLDSVLQKKVQDSLAAFVEKYRDKDAIPAVGSAVVMDVNTGAVLACATYPSYDLNTYYQNYEALSKDKSSPLWNRALMSTYEPGSTMKPAIAAAGLEEGVITETSKFYCSHIYRQFTDTTFKCLGSHGWIDVKNALNQSCNIYFYETGRLLGINRMNDYCTRFGLGQKTGVEINESSGVLAGIAYREAHGGTWYPGDTVQAA
;
A
#
# COMPACT_ATOMS: atom_id res chain seq x y z
N LYS A 1 -8.30 17.48 16.59
CA LYS A 1 -8.08 18.95 16.59
C LYS A 1 -8.14 19.48 15.17
N ASP A 2 -7.34 18.95 14.25
CA ASP A 2 -7.24 19.45 12.88
C ASP A 2 -8.57 19.39 12.10
N ARG A 3 -9.34 18.28 12.22
CA ARG A 3 -10.66 18.17 11.58
C ARG A 3 -11.69 19.14 12.18
N THR A 4 -11.71 19.30 13.50
CA THR A 4 -12.57 20.29 14.15
C THR A 4 -12.26 21.71 13.69
N ASP A 5 -10.97 22.02 13.57
CA ASP A 5 -10.54 23.33 13.10
C ASP A 5 -10.89 23.54 11.61
N ALA A 6 -10.83 22.48 10.79
CA ALA A 6 -11.27 22.51 9.40
C ALA A 6 -12.78 22.80 9.27
N TYR A 7 -13.63 22.08 9.98
CA TYR A 7 -15.09 22.35 9.99
C TYR A 7 -15.44 23.76 10.48
N LYS A 8 -14.72 24.27 11.49
CA LYS A 8 -14.90 25.64 11.97
C LYS A 8 -14.49 26.68 10.93
N ALA A 9 -13.37 26.45 10.23
CA ALA A 9 -12.90 27.32 9.16
C ALA A 9 -13.89 27.33 7.98
N GLU A 10 -14.37 26.15 7.57
CA GLU A 10 -15.38 26.01 6.52
C GLU A 10 -16.68 26.70 6.89
N SER A 11 -17.17 26.55 8.14
CA SER A 11 -18.39 27.22 8.59
C SER A 11 -18.26 28.74 8.67
N ALA A 12 -17.07 29.29 8.64
CA ALA A 12 -16.79 30.72 8.60
C ALA A 12 -16.89 31.34 7.19
N ASP A 13 -17.03 30.53 6.12
CA ASP A 13 -17.18 31.01 4.75
C ASP A 13 -18.45 31.87 4.63
N GLN A 14 -18.28 33.09 4.09
CA GLN A 14 -19.37 34.06 3.93
C GLN A 14 -20.39 33.65 2.85
N ASN A 15 -20.02 32.78 1.93
CA ASN A 15 -20.89 32.31 0.85
C ASN A 15 -21.86 31.20 1.29
N LEU A 16 -21.68 30.62 2.47
CA LEU A 16 -22.56 29.59 3.00
C LEU A 16 -23.83 30.18 3.63
N THR A 17 -24.96 29.52 3.45
CA THR A 17 -26.19 29.82 4.16
C THR A 17 -26.05 29.56 5.66
N THR A 18 -26.94 30.17 6.46
CA THR A 18 -26.97 29.94 7.91
C THR A 18 -27.16 28.46 8.25
N GLU A 19 -27.97 27.72 7.46
CA GLU A 19 -28.20 26.32 7.67
C GLU A 19 -26.97 25.46 7.36
N GLN A 20 -26.26 25.76 6.26
CA GLN A 20 -24.99 25.09 5.92
C GLN A 20 -23.94 25.31 7.01
N LYS A 21 -23.80 26.56 7.51
CA LYS A 21 -22.90 26.86 8.63
C LYS A 21 -23.26 26.12 9.90
N THR A 22 -24.55 26.03 10.22
CA THR A 22 -25.03 25.28 11.39
C THR A 22 -24.69 23.78 11.23
N THR A 23 -24.95 23.19 10.06
CA THR A 23 -24.65 21.79 9.79
C THR A 23 -23.15 21.48 9.92
N LEU A 24 -22.29 22.34 9.37
CA LEU A 24 -20.84 22.18 9.51
C LEU A 24 -20.39 22.28 10.97
N SER A 25 -20.94 23.21 11.75
CA SER A 25 -20.59 23.34 13.16
C SER A 25 -21.05 22.15 14.01
N LEU A 26 -22.17 21.50 13.64
CA LEU A 26 -22.65 20.27 14.28
C LEU A 26 -21.85 19.01 13.91
N ARG A 27 -21.05 19.07 12.84
CA ARG A 27 -20.06 18.04 12.49
C ARG A 27 -18.71 18.25 13.19
N ALA A 28 -18.50 19.37 13.89
CA ALA A 28 -17.29 19.56 14.68
C ALA A 28 -17.23 18.57 15.86
N TYR A 29 -16.03 18.10 16.17
CA TYR A 29 -15.82 17.11 17.22
C TYR A 29 -15.95 17.73 18.61
N ALA A 30 -16.72 17.09 19.48
CA ALA A 30 -16.72 17.29 20.92
C ALA A 30 -15.58 16.49 21.59
N MET A 31 -15.36 16.71 22.87
CA MET A 31 -14.24 16.09 23.61
C MET A 31 -14.40 14.56 23.80
N ASP A 32 -15.62 14.08 23.77
CA ASP A 32 -16.02 12.68 23.96
C ASP A 32 -16.37 11.96 22.65
N ASP A 33 -16.27 12.65 21.52
CA ASP A 33 -16.51 12.05 20.20
C ASP A 33 -15.42 11.06 19.83
N THR A 34 -15.83 10.00 19.13
CA THR A 34 -14.93 9.03 18.51
C THR A 34 -14.51 9.52 17.12
N ILE A 35 -13.27 9.26 16.75
CA ILE A 35 -12.72 9.60 15.43
C ILE A 35 -11.92 8.44 14.85
N GLY A 36 -12.10 8.14 13.58
CA GLY A 36 -11.27 7.22 12.82
C GLY A 36 -9.83 7.74 12.67
N LYS A 37 -8.85 6.98 13.15
CA LYS A 37 -7.43 7.40 13.12
C LYS A 37 -6.62 6.78 12.02
N PHE A 38 -7.02 5.61 11.52
CA PHE A 38 -6.32 4.91 10.45
C PHE A 38 -7.26 3.96 9.70
N GLY A 39 -6.79 3.45 8.54
CA GLY A 39 -7.55 2.53 7.69
C GLY A 39 -8.84 3.15 7.15
N LEU A 40 -9.85 2.33 7.02
CA LEU A 40 -11.16 2.72 6.47
C LEU A 40 -11.88 3.76 7.33
N GLU A 41 -11.82 3.64 8.65
CA GLU A 41 -12.44 4.61 9.54
C GLU A 41 -11.90 6.02 9.32
N SER A 42 -10.57 6.16 9.15
CA SER A 42 -9.97 7.47 8.88
C SER A 42 -10.24 7.99 7.47
N ALA A 43 -10.20 7.10 6.47
CA ALA A 43 -10.41 7.49 5.07
C ALA A 43 -11.87 7.83 4.79
N MET A 44 -12.80 7.12 5.43
CA MET A 44 -14.25 7.28 5.24
C MET A 44 -14.92 8.05 6.36
N GLU A 45 -14.16 8.72 7.23
CA GLU A 45 -14.70 9.45 8.39
C GLU A 45 -15.82 10.42 8.00
N ASP A 46 -15.67 11.13 6.89
CA ASP A 46 -16.66 12.12 6.44
C ASP A 46 -18.00 11.52 6.00
N TYR A 47 -17.98 10.22 5.61
CA TYR A 47 -19.18 9.44 5.31
C TYR A 47 -19.74 8.76 6.55
N LEU A 48 -18.88 8.15 7.35
CA LEU A 48 -19.26 7.36 8.53
C LEU A 48 -19.77 8.24 9.67
N ARG A 49 -19.29 9.49 9.73
CA ARG A 49 -19.69 10.43 10.76
C ARG A 49 -21.03 11.06 10.43
N GLY A 50 -21.98 10.93 11.35
CA GLY A 50 -23.26 11.63 11.29
C GLY A 50 -23.14 13.13 11.64
N THR A 51 -24.28 13.77 11.81
CA THR A 51 -24.38 15.15 12.25
C THR A 51 -25.12 15.19 13.58
N ASN A 52 -24.53 15.88 14.57
CA ASN A 52 -25.12 15.99 15.91
C ASN A 52 -26.47 16.71 15.85
N GLY A 53 -27.39 16.28 16.72
CA GLY A 53 -28.63 17.00 16.97
C GLY A 53 -28.43 18.19 17.92
N ILE A 54 -29.48 18.95 18.12
CA ILE A 54 -29.53 20.04 19.09
C ILE A 54 -30.63 19.74 20.10
N MET A 55 -30.27 19.69 21.37
CA MET A 55 -31.22 19.62 22.47
C MET A 55 -31.17 20.94 23.24
N THR A 56 -32.31 21.63 23.35
CA THR A 56 -32.46 22.85 24.12
C THR A 56 -33.04 22.53 25.49
N THR A 57 -32.33 22.93 26.53
CA THR A 57 -32.82 22.80 27.91
C THR A 57 -33.20 24.15 28.47
N THR A 58 -34.47 24.32 28.83
CA THR A 58 -34.99 25.50 29.48
C THR A 58 -35.15 25.25 30.95
N THR A 59 -34.70 26.19 31.80
CA THR A 59 -34.86 26.09 33.24
C THR A 59 -35.89 27.18 33.65
N ALA A 60 -37.00 26.74 34.21
CA ALA A 60 -38.04 27.66 34.73
C ALA A 60 -37.58 28.36 36.04
N SER A 61 -38.30 29.38 36.47
CA SER A 61 -37.98 30.17 37.67
C SER A 61 -38.04 29.34 38.96
N ASP A 62 -38.76 28.22 38.97
CA ASP A 62 -38.87 27.26 40.09
C ASP A 62 -37.74 26.20 40.09
N GLY A 63 -36.79 26.29 39.11
CA GLY A 63 -35.69 25.33 38.96
C GLY A 63 -36.05 24.10 38.11
N THR A 64 -37.28 23.94 37.65
CA THR A 64 -37.71 22.86 36.77
C THR A 64 -37.00 22.95 35.42
N LYS A 65 -36.38 21.84 34.97
CA LYS A 65 -35.70 21.73 33.67
C LYS A 65 -36.58 20.96 32.71
N THR A 66 -36.81 21.55 31.54
CA THR A 66 -37.49 20.93 30.39
C THR A 66 -36.51 20.87 29.23
N SER A 67 -36.32 19.69 28.66
CA SER A 67 -35.44 19.48 27.51
C SER A 67 -36.27 19.09 26.28
N GLU A 68 -35.99 19.70 25.16
CA GLU A 68 -36.64 19.44 23.87
C GLU A 68 -35.56 19.29 22.80
N ILE A 69 -35.71 18.29 21.93
CA ILE A 69 -34.87 18.13 20.74
C ILE A 69 -35.37 19.13 19.70
N THR A 70 -34.59 20.19 19.46
CA THR A 70 -34.89 21.23 18.48
C THR A 70 -34.37 20.92 17.09
N ARG A 71 -33.45 19.99 16.99
CA ARG A 71 -32.94 19.40 15.74
C ARG A 71 -32.56 17.93 15.99
N GLU A 72 -33.11 17.03 15.20
CA GLU A 72 -32.77 15.61 15.28
C GLU A 72 -31.34 15.36 14.80
N PRO A 73 -30.61 14.40 15.38
CA PRO A 73 -29.33 13.95 14.84
C PRO A 73 -29.54 13.22 13.50
N VAL A 74 -28.53 13.22 12.67
CA VAL A 74 -28.53 12.49 11.38
C VAL A 74 -27.41 11.46 11.45
N ASP A 75 -27.74 10.20 11.21
CA ASP A 75 -26.78 9.09 11.16
C ASP A 75 -25.78 9.28 10.01
N GLY A 76 -24.59 8.72 10.16
CA GLY A 76 -23.62 8.65 9.08
C GLY A 76 -24.02 7.63 8.00
N ASP A 77 -23.35 7.70 6.86
CA ASP A 77 -23.60 6.84 5.73
C ASP A 77 -23.02 5.43 5.94
N THR A 78 -23.56 4.46 5.23
CA THR A 78 -23.02 3.10 5.18
C THR A 78 -21.98 2.97 4.07
N VAL A 79 -20.80 2.48 4.40
CA VAL A 79 -19.74 2.19 3.44
C VAL A 79 -19.75 0.69 3.11
N ILE A 80 -19.95 0.37 1.82
CA ILE A 80 -19.93 -1.00 1.30
C ILE A 80 -18.56 -1.25 0.66
N LEU A 81 -17.86 -2.28 1.15
CA LEU A 81 -16.53 -2.65 0.67
C LEU A 81 -16.60 -3.72 -0.42
N THR A 82 -15.58 -3.77 -1.26
CA THR A 82 -15.38 -4.87 -2.23
C THR A 82 -14.82 -6.14 -1.59
N LEU A 83 -14.39 -6.07 -0.33
CA LEU A 83 -13.83 -7.21 0.40
C LEU A 83 -14.88 -8.32 0.58
N ASP A 84 -14.52 -9.54 0.18
CA ASP A 84 -15.25 -10.76 0.53
C ASP A 84 -14.74 -11.27 1.89
N SER A 85 -15.59 -11.22 2.90
CA SER A 85 -15.20 -11.58 4.28
C SER A 85 -14.76 -13.05 4.43
N VAL A 86 -15.34 -13.96 3.65
CA VAL A 86 -14.97 -15.38 3.67
C VAL A 86 -13.60 -15.58 3.00
N LEU A 87 -13.39 -14.93 1.86
CA LEU A 87 -12.11 -14.96 1.16
C LEU A 87 -11.02 -14.28 2.00
N GLN A 88 -11.29 -13.11 2.58
CA GLN A 88 -10.38 -12.40 3.48
C GLN A 88 -9.89 -13.30 4.60
N LYS A 89 -10.80 -13.99 5.27
CA LYS A 89 -10.41 -14.91 6.35
C LYS A 89 -9.54 -16.06 5.85
N LYS A 90 -9.90 -16.68 4.72
CA LYS A 90 -9.11 -17.78 4.14
C LYS A 90 -7.71 -17.32 3.73
N VAL A 91 -7.59 -16.14 3.14
CA VAL A 91 -6.29 -15.56 2.75
C VAL A 91 -5.46 -15.26 3.99
N GLN A 92 -6.06 -14.69 5.03
CA GLN A 92 -5.39 -14.39 6.30
C GLN A 92 -4.87 -15.66 6.97
N ASP A 93 -5.70 -16.68 7.09
CA ASP A 93 -5.34 -17.97 7.71
C ASP A 93 -4.23 -18.69 6.91
N SER A 94 -4.34 -18.67 5.57
CA SER A 94 -3.35 -19.29 4.68
C SER A 94 -2.00 -18.58 4.74
N LEU A 95 -2.01 -17.23 4.76
CA LEU A 95 -0.80 -16.42 4.91
C LEU A 95 -0.11 -16.72 6.24
N ALA A 96 -0.86 -16.73 7.34
CA ALA A 96 -0.33 -17.04 8.66
C ALA A 96 0.32 -18.42 8.69
N ALA A 97 -0.39 -19.45 8.21
CA ALA A 97 0.12 -20.82 8.17
C ALA A 97 1.39 -20.95 7.29
N PHE A 98 1.44 -20.24 6.15
CA PHE A 98 2.60 -20.26 5.27
C PHE A 98 3.81 -19.58 5.92
N VAL A 99 3.64 -18.38 6.47
CA VAL A 99 4.72 -17.63 7.11
C VAL A 99 5.28 -18.41 8.31
N GLU A 100 4.43 -18.99 9.16
CA GLU A 100 4.89 -19.80 10.30
C GLU A 100 5.61 -21.08 9.87
N LYS A 101 5.17 -21.73 8.78
CA LYS A 101 5.82 -22.93 8.24
C LYS A 101 7.25 -22.67 7.78
N TYR A 102 7.50 -21.52 7.16
CA TYR A 102 8.80 -21.14 6.60
C TYR A 102 9.59 -20.17 7.48
N ARG A 103 9.13 -19.96 8.71
CA ARG A 103 9.79 -19.09 9.67
C ARG A 103 11.17 -19.63 10.01
N ASP A 104 12.19 -18.86 9.71
CA ASP A 104 13.52 -19.06 10.27
C ASP A 104 13.53 -18.57 11.72
N LYS A 105 13.77 -19.47 12.66
CA LYS A 105 13.70 -19.16 14.11
C LYS A 105 14.80 -18.20 14.59
N ASP A 106 15.87 -18.09 13.82
CA ASP A 106 17.04 -17.29 14.16
C ASP A 106 17.10 -15.96 13.41
N ALA A 107 16.15 -15.70 12.52
CA ALA A 107 16.08 -14.49 11.70
C ALA A 107 15.05 -13.46 12.21
N ILE A 108 15.03 -12.33 11.53
CA ILE A 108 14.07 -11.22 11.64
C ILE A 108 12.62 -11.74 11.79
N PRO A 109 11.73 -11.04 12.52
CA PRO A 109 10.35 -11.47 12.65
C PRO A 109 9.74 -11.88 11.31
N ALA A 110 9.21 -13.10 11.24
CA ALA A 110 8.55 -13.59 10.04
C ALA A 110 7.29 -12.76 9.78
N VAL A 111 7.23 -12.10 8.65
CA VAL A 111 6.15 -11.19 8.26
C VAL A 111 5.75 -11.43 6.81
N GLY A 112 4.53 -11.04 6.44
CA GLY A 112 4.07 -11.18 5.08
C GLY A 112 2.80 -10.39 4.80
N SER A 113 2.44 -10.31 3.53
CA SER A 113 1.18 -9.73 3.07
C SER A 113 0.67 -10.46 1.83
N ALA A 114 -0.63 -10.39 1.60
CA ALA A 114 -1.27 -10.91 0.41
C ALA A 114 -2.45 -10.03 0.00
N VAL A 115 -2.58 -9.78 -1.30
CA VAL A 115 -3.71 -9.05 -1.89
C VAL A 115 -4.34 -9.94 -2.95
N VAL A 116 -5.69 -10.03 -2.93
CA VAL A 116 -6.46 -10.68 -3.98
C VAL A 116 -7.34 -9.63 -4.64
N MET A 117 -7.23 -9.52 -5.95
CA MET A 117 -7.90 -8.51 -6.75
C MET A 117 -8.62 -9.15 -7.93
N ASP A 118 -9.80 -8.66 -8.26
CA ASP A 118 -10.45 -8.95 -9.54
C ASP A 118 -9.77 -8.13 -10.65
N VAL A 119 -9.13 -8.81 -11.58
CA VAL A 119 -8.38 -8.18 -12.67
C VAL A 119 -9.25 -7.44 -13.69
N ASN A 120 -10.56 -7.73 -13.75
CA ASN A 120 -11.48 -7.07 -14.68
C ASN A 120 -12.03 -5.75 -14.14
N THR A 121 -12.18 -5.65 -12.81
CA THR A 121 -12.81 -4.49 -12.16
C THR A 121 -11.82 -3.66 -11.35
N GLY A 122 -10.69 -4.23 -10.96
CA GLY A 122 -9.74 -3.64 -10.01
C GLY A 122 -10.20 -3.76 -8.55
N ALA A 123 -11.33 -4.42 -8.28
CA ALA A 123 -11.86 -4.57 -6.93
C ALA A 123 -10.92 -5.41 -6.04
N VAL A 124 -10.54 -4.89 -4.88
CA VAL A 124 -9.79 -5.63 -3.87
C VAL A 124 -10.74 -6.55 -3.12
N LEU A 125 -10.58 -7.86 -3.30
CA LEU A 125 -11.41 -8.90 -2.68
C LEU A 125 -10.86 -9.38 -1.34
N ALA A 126 -9.56 -9.32 -1.15
CA ALA A 126 -8.90 -9.58 0.13
C ALA A 126 -7.58 -8.79 0.23
N CYS A 127 -7.28 -8.29 1.43
CA CYS A 127 -6.05 -7.57 1.75
C CYS A 127 -5.56 -8.01 3.13
N ALA A 128 -4.61 -8.93 3.16
CA ALA A 128 -4.13 -9.57 4.38
C ALA A 128 -2.71 -9.15 4.73
N THR A 129 -2.43 -9.05 6.03
CA THR A 129 -1.09 -8.81 6.58
C THR A 129 -0.80 -9.81 7.71
N TYR A 130 0.47 -10.21 7.86
CA TYR A 130 0.91 -11.07 8.94
C TYR A 130 2.18 -10.51 9.60
N PRO A 131 2.30 -10.53 10.94
CA PRO A 131 1.24 -10.85 11.87
C PRO A 131 0.09 -9.84 11.82
N SER A 132 -1.06 -10.23 12.36
CA SER A 132 -2.26 -9.43 12.46
C SER A 132 -2.75 -9.44 13.92
N TYR A 133 -3.89 -8.83 14.18
CA TYR A 133 -4.48 -8.73 15.51
C TYR A 133 -5.99 -8.97 15.44
N ASP A 134 -6.59 -9.33 16.59
CA ASP A 134 -8.03 -9.47 16.74
C ASP A 134 -8.66 -8.11 17.08
N LEU A 135 -9.57 -7.66 16.20
CA LEU A 135 -10.30 -6.40 16.36
C LEU A 135 -11.15 -6.38 17.65
N ASN A 136 -11.69 -7.53 18.09
CA ASN A 136 -12.50 -7.60 19.29
C ASN A 136 -11.71 -7.34 20.58
N THR A 137 -10.40 -7.57 20.54
CA THR A 137 -9.49 -7.40 21.70
C THR A 137 -8.48 -6.27 21.48
N TYR A 138 -8.66 -5.46 20.44
CA TYR A 138 -7.72 -4.41 20.04
C TYR A 138 -7.41 -3.44 21.16
N TYR A 139 -8.43 -2.88 21.80
CA TYR A 139 -8.24 -1.88 22.86
C TYR A 139 -7.56 -2.44 24.10
N GLN A 140 -7.89 -3.69 24.49
CA GLN A 140 -7.29 -4.37 25.62
C GLN A 140 -5.80 -4.68 25.39
N ASN A 141 -5.43 -4.97 24.13
CA ASN A 141 -4.10 -5.41 23.75
C ASN A 141 -3.25 -4.32 23.10
N TYR A 142 -3.78 -3.09 22.95
CA TYR A 142 -3.13 -2.01 22.17
C TYR A 142 -1.69 -1.73 22.62
N GLU A 143 -1.43 -1.69 23.93
CA GLU A 143 -0.09 -1.44 24.46
C GLU A 143 0.90 -2.54 24.06
N ALA A 144 0.50 -3.80 24.12
CA ALA A 144 1.32 -4.93 23.69
C ALA A 144 1.54 -4.91 22.19
N LEU A 145 0.46 -4.72 21.40
CA LEU A 145 0.51 -4.66 19.93
C LEU A 145 1.41 -3.52 19.41
N SER A 146 1.36 -2.36 20.08
CA SER A 146 2.15 -1.19 19.70
C SER A 146 3.65 -1.32 19.99
N LYS A 147 4.02 -2.16 20.97
CA LYS A 147 5.41 -2.44 21.35
C LYS A 147 5.98 -3.69 20.68
N ASP A 148 5.16 -4.45 20.00
CA ASP A 148 5.58 -5.69 19.32
C ASP A 148 6.51 -5.37 18.16
N LYS A 149 7.73 -5.95 18.19
CA LYS A 149 8.76 -5.77 17.15
C LYS A 149 8.32 -6.26 15.77
N SER A 150 7.36 -7.17 15.71
CA SER A 150 6.77 -7.62 14.45
C SER A 150 5.75 -6.64 13.86
N SER A 151 5.43 -5.56 14.57
CA SER A 151 4.53 -4.47 14.13
C SER A 151 3.20 -4.99 13.54
N PRO A 152 2.38 -5.71 14.32
CA PRO A 152 1.11 -6.30 13.84
C PRO A 152 0.08 -5.24 13.40
N LEU A 153 0.19 -4.00 13.89
CA LEU A 153 -0.68 -2.88 13.52
C LEU A 153 -0.33 -2.27 12.14
N TRP A 154 0.79 -2.66 11.55
CA TRP A 154 1.25 -2.12 10.27
C TRP A 154 0.63 -2.88 9.10
N ASN A 155 -0.13 -2.20 8.24
CA ASN A 155 -0.68 -2.80 7.02
C ASN A 155 0.43 -2.97 5.96
N ARG A 156 1.04 -4.14 5.93
CA ARG A 156 2.16 -4.45 5.03
C ARG A 156 1.77 -4.50 3.58
N ALA A 157 0.53 -4.87 3.29
CA ALA A 157 0.05 -4.97 1.92
C ALA A 157 0.03 -3.62 1.21
N LEU A 158 -0.24 -2.54 1.95
CA LEU A 158 -0.40 -1.19 1.40
C LEU A 158 0.75 -0.24 1.77
N MET A 159 1.35 -0.42 2.93
CA MET A 159 2.30 0.55 3.49
C MET A 159 3.76 0.12 3.40
N SER A 160 4.04 -1.18 3.19
CA SER A 160 5.41 -1.65 3.05
C SER A 160 5.88 -1.64 1.61
N THR A 161 7.16 -1.35 1.43
CA THR A 161 7.85 -1.45 0.14
C THR A 161 8.88 -2.58 0.21
N TYR A 162 8.90 -3.40 -0.83
CA TYR A 162 9.78 -4.56 -0.91
C TYR A 162 10.59 -4.52 -2.20
N GLU A 163 11.81 -5.04 -2.15
CA GLU A 163 12.58 -5.29 -3.35
C GLU A 163 11.93 -6.45 -4.14
N PRO A 164 11.50 -6.22 -5.39
CA PRO A 164 10.72 -7.21 -6.14
C PRO A 164 11.51 -8.46 -6.50
N GLY A 165 12.85 -8.34 -6.63
CA GLY A 165 13.70 -9.44 -7.06
C GLY A 165 13.24 -10.01 -8.40
N SER A 166 13.26 -11.33 -8.54
CA SER A 166 12.91 -12.02 -9.80
C SER A 166 11.45 -11.83 -10.26
N THR A 167 10.57 -11.30 -9.42
CA THR A 167 9.19 -10.97 -9.84
C THR A 167 9.14 -9.77 -10.78
N MET A 168 10.25 -9.01 -10.89
CA MET A 168 10.39 -7.92 -11.85
C MET A 168 10.66 -8.40 -13.29
N LYS A 169 11.21 -9.58 -13.47
CA LYS A 169 11.64 -10.10 -14.77
C LYS A 169 10.57 -10.13 -15.86
N PRO A 170 9.30 -10.46 -15.59
CA PRO A 170 8.24 -10.36 -16.62
C PRO A 170 8.07 -8.93 -17.17
N ALA A 171 8.17 -7.90 -16.33
CA ALA A 171 8.08 -6.51 -16.76
C ALA A 171 9.28 -6.12 -17.64
N ILE A 172 10.48 -6.55 -17.25
CA ILE A 172 11.71 -6.32 -18.02
C ILE A 172 11.69 -7.10 -19.36
N ALA A 173 11.14 -8.33 -19.37
CA ALA A 173 10.95 -9.09 -20.60
C ALA A 173 9.99 -8.37 -21.56
N ALA A 174 8.85 -7.92 -21.05
CA ALA A 174 7.88 -7.16 -21.84
C ALA A 174 8.51 -5.89 -22.45
N ALA A 175 9.23 -5.11 -21.62
CA ALA A 175 9.95 -3.94 -22.08
C ALA A 175 10.98 -4.27 -23.17
N GLY A 176 11.75 -5.33 -22.96
CA GLY A 176 12.79 -5.76 -23.90
C GLY A 176 12.24 -6.22 -25.25
N LEU A 177 11.12 -6.91 -25.26
CA LEU A 177 10.42 -7.36 -26.48
C LEU A 177 9.78 -6.19 -27.20
N GLU A 178 9.11 -5.30 -26.50
CA GLU A 178 8.42 -4.13 -27.06
C GLU A 178 9.41 -3.13 -27.68
N GLU A 179 10.53 -2.88 -27.01
CA GLU A 179 11.61 -2.01 -27.51
C GLU A 179 12.49 -2.70 -28.58
N GLY A 180 12.25 -3.97 -28.87
CA GLY A 180 13.01 -4.74 -29.86
C GLY A 180 14.48 -4.98 -29.50
N VAL A 181 14.87 -4.75 -28.23
CA VAL A 181 16.25 -5.06 -27.78
C VAL A 181 16.49 -6.55 -27.58
N ILE A 182 15.41 -7.30 -27.43
CA ILE A 182 15.36 -8.77 -27.52
C ILE A 182 14.17 -9.19 -28.38
N THR A 183 14.22 -10.43 -28.88
CA THR A 183 13.10 -11.10 -29.56
C THR A 183 12.82 -12.43 -28.86
N GLU A 184 11.74 -13.11 -29.21
CA GLU A 184 11.43 -14.45 -28.65
C GLU A 184 12.56 -15.46 -28.88
N THR A 185 13.35 -15.26 -29.95
CA THR A 185 14.46 -16.16 -30.32
C THR A 185 15.84 -15.66 -29.90
N SER A 186 15.94 -14.45 -29.34
CA SER A 186 17.20 -13.91 -28.84
C SER A 186 17.75 -14.77 -27.72
N LYS A 187 19.02 -15.14 -27.82
CA LYS A 187 19.69 -16.00 -26.82
C LYS A 187 20.91 -15.33 -26.24
N PHE A 188 21.07 -15.42 -24.94
CA PHE A 188 22.29 -15.06 -24.22
C PHE A 188 22.91 -16.28 -23.55
N TYR A 189 24.24 -16.28 -23.39
CA TYR A 189 24.94 -17.38 -22.77
C TYR A 189 25.09 -17.16 -21.26
N CYS A 190 24.50 -18.05 -20.48
CA CYS A 190 24.58 -18.03 -19.03
C CYS A 190 25.64 -19.03 -18.53
N SER A 191 26.79 -18.49 -18.14
CA SER A 191 27.90 -19.25 -17.53
C SER A 191 27.95 -19.14 -16.00
N HIS A 192 26.84 -18.80 -15.34
CA HIS A 192 26.77 -18.50 -13.92
C HIS A 192 27.30 -17.10 -13.55
N ILE A 193 28.39 -16.62 -14.18
CA ILE A 193 28.98 -15.30 -13.87
C ILE A 193 28.77 -14.37 -15.06
N TYR A 194 28.23 -13.17 -14.79
CA TYR A 194 28.11 -12.10 -15.76
C TYR A 194 29.42 -11.31 -15.84
N ARG A 195 30.02 -11.27 -17.03
CA ARG A 195 31.41 -10.80 -17.25
C ARG A 195 31.50 -9.48 -18.00
N GLN A 196 30.43 -8.68 -18.02
CA GLN A 196 30.45 -7.38 -18.71
C GLN A 196 31.20 -6.29 -17.91
N PHE A 197 31.38 -6.50 -16.59
CA PHE A 197 32.09 -5.59 -15.71
C PHE A 197 33.32 -6.27 -15.12
N THR A 198 34.40 -5.51 -14.95
CA THR A 198 35.67 -6.00 -14.41
C THR A 198 35.80 -5.74 -12.91
N ASP A 199 35.09 -4.75 -12.43
CA ASP A 199 35.12 -4.26 -11.05
C ASP A 199 34.02 -4.86 -10.14
N THR A 200 32.98 -5.43 -10.76
CA THR A 200 31.82 -5.98 -10.04
C THR A 200 31.40 -7.31 -10.62
N THR A 201 31.11 -8.29 -9.76
CA THR A 201 30.69 -9.62 -10.19
C THR A 201 29.22 -9.85 -9.91
N PHE A 202 28.42 -9.99 -10.95
CA PHE A 202 27.02 -10.40 -10.85
C PHE A 202 26.90 -11.89 -11.16
N LYS A 203 26.02 -12.59 -10.43
CA LYS A 203 25.88 -14.06 -10.53
C LYS A 203 24.45 -14.48 -10.82
N CYS A 204 24.33 -15.58 -11.53
CA CYS A 204 23.08 -16.33 -11.65
C CYS A 204 23.06 -17.46 -10.59
N LEU A 205 21.88 -18.01 -10.34
CA LEU A 205 21.73 -19.16 -9.44
C LEU A 205 22.32 -20.46 -10.04
N GLY A 206 22.38 -20.54 -11.38
CA GLY A 206 22.93 -21.71 -12.10
C GLY A 206 23.61 -21.33 -13.40
N SER A 207 24.14 -22.33 -14.11
CA SER A 207 24.67 -22.22 -15.47
C SER A 207 23.64 -22.79 -16.45
N HIS A 208 23.00 -21.92 -17.27
CA HIS A 208 21.87 -22.31 -18.12
C HIS A 208 22.28 -22.49 -19.60
N GLY A 209 23.55 -22.16 -19.97
CA GLY A 209 24.00 -22.20 -21.36
C GLY A 209 23.31 -21.13 -22.22
N TRP A 210 23.11 -21.43 -23.51
CA TRP A 210 22.36 -20.58 -24.42
C TRP A 210 20.86 -20.64 -24.09
N ILE A 211 20.29 -19.54 -23.66
CA ILE A 211 18.90 -19.46 -23.15
C ILE A 211 18.17 -18.29 -23.80
N ASP A 212 16.92 -18.52 -24.24
CA ASP A 212 15.98 -17.50 -24.73
C ASP A 212 15.10 -16.92 -23.61
N VAL A 213 14.29 -15.92 -23.93
CA VAL A 213 13.45 -15.19 -22.96
C VAL A 213 12.48 -16.11 -22.22
N LYS A 214 11.82 -17.04 -22.93
CA LYS A 214 10.86 -17.98 -22.34
C LYS A 214 11.51 -18.89 -21.31
N ASN A 215 12.63 -19.48 -21.68
CA ASN A 215 13.39 -20.35 -20.80
C ASN A 215 14.07 -19.55 -19.67
N ALA A 216 14.49 -18.32 -19.93
CA ALA A 216 15.06 -17.43 -18.93
C ALA A 216 14.04 -17.03 -17.85
N LEU A 217 12.78 -16.79 -18.20
CA LEU A 217 11.70 -16.60 -17.24
C LEU A 217 11.45 -17.88 -16.44
N ASN A 218 11.33 -19.02 -17.12
CA ASN A 218 11.05 -20.32 -16.48
C ASN A 218 12.13 -20.72 -15.47
N GLN A 219 13.42 -20.48 -15.78
CA GLN A 219 14.55 -20.81 -14.92
C GLN A 219 15.05 -19.64 -14.08
N SER A 220 14.35 -18.50 -14.12
CA SER A 220 14.75 -17.28 -13.43
C SER A 220 16.21 -16.88 -13.68
N CYS A 221 16.67 -16.93 -14.93
CA CYS A 221 18.05 -16.67 -15.30
C CYS A 221 18.43 -15.20 -15.12
N ASN A 222 19.23 -14.88 -14.11
CA ASN A 222 19.68 -13.51 -13.87
C ASN A 222 20.49 -12.94 -15.02
N ILE A 223 21.39 -13.75 -15.63
CA ILE A 223 22.28 -13.24 -16.71
C ILE A 223 21.49 -12.80 -17.92
N TYR A 224 20.42 -13.49 -18.29
CA TYR A 224 19.56 -13.06 -19.37
C TYR A 224 18.97 -11.67 -19.09
N PHE A 225 18.46 -11.45 -17.88
CA PHE A 225 17.85 -10.18 -17.51
C PHE A 225 18.86 -9.07 -17.25
N TYR A 226 20.04 -9.36 -16.73
CA TYR A 226 21.14 -8.40 -16.67
C TYR A 226 21.49 -7.85 -18.07
N GLU A 227 21.57 -8.73 -19.07
CA GLU A 227 21.86 -8.31 -20.43
C GLU A 227 20.68 -7.55 -21.06
N THR A 228 19.45 -7.99 -20.84
CA THR A 228 18.25 -7.26 -21.29
C THR A 228 18.18 -5.86 -20.67
N GLY A 229 18.43 -5.75 -19.36
CA GLY A 229 18.45 -4.44 -18.66
C GLY A 229 19.57 -3.53 -19.14
N ARG A 230 20.75 -4.08 -19.43
CA ARG A 230 21.87 -3.33 -20.02
C ARG A 230 21.50 -2.77 -21.40
N LEU A 231 20.81 -3.54 -22.21
CA LEU A 231 20.37 -3.12 -23.57
C LEU A 231 19.22 -2.10 -23.52
N LEU A 232 18.30 -2.24 -22.57
CA LEU A 232 17.21 -1.28 -22.33
C LEU A 232 17.73 0.05 -21.78
N GLY A 233 18.59 -0.01 -20.80
CA GLY A 233 18.98 1.14 -19.97
C GLY A 233 17.91 1.52 -18.96
N ILE A 234 18.33 2.20 -17.88
CA ILE A 234 17.47 2.49 -16.72
C ILE A 234 16.24 3.34 -17.07
N ASN A 235 16.37 4.28 -17.99
CA ASN A 235 15.27 5.19 -18.34
C ASN A 235 14.10 4.44 -19.00
N ARG A 236 14.38 3.54 -19.95
CA ARG A 236 13.32 2.71 -20.58
C ARG A 236 12.74 1.73 -19.58
N MET A 237 13.56 1.09 -18.76
CA MET A 237 13.05 0.21 -17.70
C MET A 237 12.08 0.96 -16.79
N ASN A 238 12.43 2.16 -16.34
CA ASN A 238 11.56 2.98 -15.49
C ASN A 238 10.28 3.44 -16.19
N ASP A 239 10.33 3.76 -17.49
CA ASP A 239 9.14 4.07 -18.26
C ASP A 239 8.14 2.90 -18.25
N TYR A 240 8.61 1.69 -18.56
CA TYR A 240 7.75 0.51 -18.52
C TYR A 240 7.27 0.17 -17.10
N CYS A 241 8.13 0.28 -16.10
CA CYS A 241 7.72 0.08 -14.71
C CYS A 241 6.61 1.06 -14.30
N THR A 242 6.74 2.33 -14.71
CA THR A 242 5.70 3.35 -14.48
C THR A 242 4.41 3.01 -15.20
N ARG A 243 4.47 2.54 -16.46
CA ARG A 243 3.29 2.08 -17.22
C ARG A 243 2.61 0.86 -16.60
N PHE A 244 3.35 0.01 -15.89
CA PHE A 244 2.82 -1.08 -15.05
C PHE A 244 2.31 -0.62 -13.68
N GLY A 245 2.34 0.68 -13.37
CA GLY A 245 1.86 1.25 -12.11
C GLY A 245 2.87 1.19 -10.96
N LEU A 246 4.10 0.72 -11.20
CA LEU A 246 5.14 0.67 -10.17
C LEU A 246 5.65 2.09 -9.85
N GLY A 247 6.00 2.34 -8.59
CA GLY A 247 6.47 3.64 -8.12
C GLY A 247 5.36 4.71 -8.02
N GLN A 248 4.09 4.32 -8.11
CA GLN A 248 2.93 5.21 -8.05
C GLN A 248 1.91 4.70 -7.02
N LYS A 249 1.02 5.60 -6.59
CA LYS A 249 -0.17 5.20 -5.84
C LYS A 249 -1.16 4.50 -6.76
N THR A 250 -1.82 3.47 -6.26
CA THR A 250 -2.83 2.70 -7.03
C THR A 250 -4.18 3.40 -7.07
N GLY A 251 -4.42 4.34 -6.15
CA GLY A 251 -5.69 5.03 -6.00
C GLY A 251 -6.68 4.30 -5.09
N VAL A 252 -6.22 3.31 -4.32
CA VAL A 252 -7.04 2.72 -3.25
C VAL A 252 -7.40 3.80 -2.23
N GLU A 253 -8.64 3.77 -1.72
CA GLU A 253 -9.23 4.86 -0.94
C GLU A 253 -8.61 5.04 0.46
N ILE A 254 -7.73 4.13 0.88
CA ILE A 254 -7.01 4.22 2.16
C ILE A 254 -5.52 4.50 1.94
N ASN A 255 -4.81 4.82 3.01
CA ASN A 255 -3.39 5.15 2.91
C ASN A 255 -2.56 4.01 2.31
N GLU A 256 -1.75 4.36 1.32
CA GLU A 256 -0.81 3.45 0.65
C GLU A 256 0.56 4.13 0.43
N SER A 257 1.60 3.32 0.29
CA SER A 257 2.93 3.73 -0.16
C SER A 257 3.07 3.51 -1.66
N SER A 258 3.55 4.52 -2.39
CA SER A 258 3.81 4.40 -3.83
C SER A 258 5.01 3.51 -4.17
N GLY A 259 5.87 3.20 -3.20
CA GLY A 259 7.16 2.60 -3.50
C GLY A 259 8.13 3.59 -4.16
N VAL A 260 9.29 3.07 -4.56
CA VAL A 260 10.36 3.84 -5.20
C VAL A 260 10.90 3.06 -6.39
N LEU A 261 10.97 3.69 -7.57
CA LEU A 261 11.71 3.15 -8.70
C LEU A 261 13.20 3.46 -8.55
N ALA A 262 14.04 2.45 -8.74
CA ALA A 262 15.48 2.65 -8.83
C ALA A 262 15.81 3.55 -10.03
N GLY A 263 16.73 4.50 -9.87
CA GLY A 263 17.08 5.40 -10.96
C GLY A 263 18.13 6.44 -10.58
N ILE A 264 18.68 7.08 -11.60
CA ILE A 264 19.75 8.07 -11.45
C ILE A 264 19.31 9.20 -10.53
N ALA A 265 18.17 9.84 -10.81
CA ALA A 265 17.66 10.97 -10.05
C ALA A 265 17.41 10.62 -8.57
N TYR A 266 16.85 9.44 -8.28
CA TYR A 266 16.64 9.00 -6.91
C TYR A 266 17.96 8.80 -6.18
N ARG A 267 18.92 8.13 -6.85
CA ARG A 267 20.24 7.85 -6.25
C ARG A 267 21.00 9.14 -5.92
N GLU A 268 21.03 10.10 -6.85
CA GLU A 268 21.68 11.39 -6.69
C GLU A 268 21.03 12.25 -5.60
N ALA A 269 19.68 12.27 -5.54
CA ALA A 269 18.94 12.97 -4.49
C ALA A 269 19.25 12.45 -3.07
N HIS A 270 19.70 11.17 -2.96
CA HIS A 270 20.11 10.55 -1.71
C HIS A 270 21.64 10.51 -1.51
N GLY A 271 22.39 11.35 -2.25
CA GLY A 271 23.84 11.50 -2.10
C GLY A 271 24.67 10.36 -2.67
N GLY A 272 24.08 9.48 -3.49
CA GLY A 272 24.79 8.39 -4.16
C GLY A 272 25.14 8.71 -5.61
N THR A 273 25.98 7.86 -6.21
CA THR A 273 26.34 7.90 -7.63
C THR A 273 25.74 6.68 -8.32
N TRP A 274 25.22 6.87 -9.54
CA TRP A 274 24.70 5.77 -10.37
C TRP A 274 25.81 5.21 -11.25
N TYR A 275 26.03 3.91 -11.18
CA TYR A 275 26.99 3.20 -11.98
C TYR A 275 26.28 2.30 -13.02
N PRO A 276 26.96 1.93 -14.13
CA PRO A 276 26.37 1.02 -15.12
C PRO A 276 25.91 -0.33 -14.54
N GLY A 277 26.57 -0.82 -13.50
CA GLY A 277 26.20 -2.02 -12.76
C GLY A 277 24.85 -1.90 -12.05
N ASP A 278 24.49 -0.71 -11.57
CA ASP A 278 23.20 -0.46 -10.91
C ASP A 278 22.03 -0.67 -11.89
N THR A 279 22.21 -0.28 -13.18
CA THR A 279 21.23 -0.53 -14.25
C THR A 279 21.00 -2.04 -14.45
N VAL A 280 22.06 -2.81 -14.45
CA VAL A 280 21.98 -4.26 -14.61
C VAL A 280 21.32 -4.92 -13.41
N GLN A 281 21.63 -4.45 -12.21
CA GLN A 281 21.04 -4.97 -10.97
C GLN A 281 19.56 -4.63 -10.83
N ALA A 282 19.11 -3.52 -11.43
CA ALA A 282 17.70 -3.11 -11.41
C ALA A 282 16.80 -3.95 -12.34
N ALA A 283 17.38 -4.76 -13.24
CA ALA A 283 16.67 -5.64 -14.15
C ALA A 283 16.49 -7.06 -13.58
#